data_60982ea1e3569f12f2583b87b64e41fb
#
_entry.id   60982ea1e3569f12f2583b87b64e41fb
#
_cell.length_a   1.000
_cell.length_b   1.000
_cell.length_c   1.000
_cell.angle_alpha   90.00
_cell.angle_beta   90.00
_cell.angle_gamma   90.00
#
_symmetry.space_group_name_H-M   'P 1'
#
loop_
_entity.id
_entity.type
_entity.pdbx_description
1 polymer ?
#
loop_
_entity_poly.entity_id
_entity_poly.type
_entity_poly.pdbx_seq_one_letter_code
_entity_poly.pdbx_strand_id
1 'polypeptide(L)'
;MTKFEKLKIAQVIDDTLDSTDGVQQIVLAVGDWLSAQGHEVHYITSSTTRTEPANIHSIAGNMRFKFNGNRVGIPKPASRATIKALLAEQNFDVVHVQIPYSPFLAGRIISALPKRTALVGTFMILPLSRISRWGGKLLGL
;
A
#
# COMPACT_ATOMS: atom_id res chain seq x y z
N MET A 1 -15.65 17.76 -22.64
CA MET A 1 -14.80 16.95 -21.72
C MET A 1 -15.63 16.60 -20.50
N THR A 2 -15.87 15.34 -20.29
CA THR A 2 -16.53 14.86 -19.05
C THR A 2 -15.59 15.21 -17.89
N LYS A 3 -16.05 16.08 -17.02
CA LYS A 3 -15.33 16.40 -15.78
C LYS A 3 -15.41 15.15 -14.90
N PHE A 4 -14.32 14.38 -14.84
CA PHE A 4 -14.25 13.23 -13.91
C PHE A 4 -14.47 13.73 -12.49
N GLU A 5 -15.28 13.02 -11.74
CA GLU A 5 -15.47 13.30 -10.32
C GLU A 5 -14.14 13.14 -9.58
N LYS A 6 -13.83 14.09 -8.69
CA LYS A 6 -12.63 14.03 -7.87
C LYS A 6 -12.73 12.84 -6.92
N LEU A 7 -11.82 11.89 -7.03
CA LEU A 7 -11.74 10.73 -6.16
C LEU A 7 -10.64 10.91 -5.11
N LYS A 8 -10.83 10.29 -3.96
CA LYS A 8 -9.82 10.13 -2.92
C LYS A 8 -9.23 8.74 -3.01
N ILE A 9 -7.95 8.65 -3.39
CA ILE A 9 -7.29 7.42 -3.79
C ILE A 9 -6.12 7.13 -2.85
N ALA A 10 -6.06 5.93 -2.28
CA ALA A 10 -4.90 5.47 -1.53
C ALA A 10 -4.03 4.55 -2.39
N GLN A 11 -2.74 4.85 -2.50
CA GLN A 11 -1.70 3.95 -3.01
C GLN A 11 -1.10 3.19 -1.82
N VAL A 12 -1.17 1.88 -1.84
CA VAL A 12 -0.69 1.02 -0.74
C VAL A 12 0.54 0.24 -1.17
N ILE A 13 1.60 0.36 -0.38
CA ILE A 13 2.83 -0.40 -0.54
C ILE A 13 3.29 -0.96 0.81
N ASP A 14 3.63 -2.25 0.86
CA ASP A 14 4.09 -2.91 2.09
C ASP A 14 5.45 -2.42 2.57
N ASP A 15 6.27 -1.96 1.67
CA ASP A 15 7.64 -1.52 1.92
C ASP A 15 7.72 0.00 2.17
N THR A 16 8.92 0.49 2.38
CA THR A 16 9.21 1.92 2.48
C THR A 16 9.11 2.61 1.12
N LEU A 17 8.76 3.89 1.11
CA LEU A 17 8.88 4.74 -0.07
C LEU A 17 10.30 5.32 -0.27
N ASP A 18 11.23 5.04 0.63
CA ASP A 18 12.58 5.60 0.59
C ASP A 18 13.48 4.90 -0.44
N SER A 19 13.12 3.68 -0.85
CA SER A 19 13.84 2.93 -1.88
C SER A 19 13.56 3.49 -3.27
N THR A 20 14.53 3.30 -4.18
CA THR A 20 14.42 3.65 -5.60
C THR A 20 14.06 2.45 -6.47
N ASP A 21 13.54 1.39 -5.89
CA ASP A 21 13.15 0.19 -6.62
C ASP A 21 11.94 0.43 -7.53
N GLY A 22 11.74 -0.44 -8.50
CA GLY A 22 10.74 -0.27 -9.54
C GLY A 22 9.30 -0.12 -9.01
N VAL A 23 8.96 -0.79 -7.91
CA VAL A 23 7.62 -0.70 -7.29
C VAL A 23 7.38 0.70 -6.75
N GLN A 24 8.32 1.27 -6.01
CA GLN A 24 8.24 2.62 -5.46
C GLN A 24 8.14 3.66 -6.56
N GLN A 25 8.94 3.53 -7.60
CA GLN A 25 8.92 4.45 -8.75
C GLN A 25 7.56 4.45 -9.44
N ILE A 26 6.95 3.29 -9.64
CA ILE A 26 5.62 3.17 -10.26
C ILE A 26 4.54 3.75 -9.34
N VAL A 27 4.58 3.46 -8.05
CA VAL A 27 3.61 4.02 -7.08
C VAL A 27 3.63 5.54 -7.10
N LEU A 28 4.83 6.13 -7.08
CA LEU A 28 5.00 7.59 -7.13
C LEU A 28 4.54 8.16 -8.47
N ALA A 29 4.97 7.58 -9.59
CA ALA A 29 4.60 8.05 -10.93
C ALA A 29 3.08 7.97 -11.18
N VAL A 30 2.43 6.89 -10.75
CA VAL A 30 0.97 6.74 -10.85
C VAL A 30 0.28 7.76 -9.96
N GLY A 31 0.78 7.96 -8.74
CA GLY A 31 0.23 8.95 -7.82
C GLY A 31 0.35 10.38 -8.35
N ASP A 32 1.48 10.75 -8.91
CA ASP A 32 1.71 12.06 -9.54
C ASP A 32 0.76 12.26 -10.73
N TRP A 33 0.61 11.25 -11.57
CA TRP A 33 -0.32 11.31 -12.69
C TRP A 33 -1.77 11.49 -12.25
N LEU A 34 -2.22 10.72 -11.24
CA LEU A 34 -3.58 10.83 -10.68
C LEU A 34 -3.80 12.22 -10.06
N SER A 35 -2.81 12.75 -9.35
CA SER A 35 -2.86 14.10 -8.77
C SER A 35 -2.97 15.17 -9.86
N ALA A 36 -2.25 15.02 -10.98
CA ALA A 36 -2.35 15.90 -12.13
C ALA A 36 -3.73 15.83 -12.82
N GLN A 37 -4.46 14.71 -12.70
CA GLN A 37 -5.85 14.59 -13.16
C GLN A 37 -6.86 15.22 -12.18
N GLY A 38 -6.42 15.73 -11.04
CA GLY A 38 -7.26 16.41 -10.04
C GLY A 38 -7.78 15.51 -8.92
N HIS A 39 -7.32 14.26 -8.83
CA HIS A 39 -7.66 13.37 -7.72
C HIS A 39 -6.86 13.72 -6.46
N GLU A 40 -7.40 13.35 -5.30
CA GLU A 40 -6.69 13.44 -4.03
C GLU A 40 -5.98 12.11 -3.76
N VAL A 41 -4.64 12.13 -3.79
CA VAL A 41 -3.83 10.92 -3.65
C VAL A 41 -3.17 10.86 -2.28
N HIS A 42 -3.30 9.71 -1.64
CA HIS A 42 -2.65 9.36 -0.38
C HIS A 42 -1.75 8.15 -0.59
N TYR A 43 -0.72 8.05 0.24
CA TYR A 43 0.21 6.91 0.22
C TYR A 43 0.19 6.23 1.59
N ILE A 44 -0.05 4.94 1.61
CA ILE A 44 -0.02 4.12 2.83
C ILE A 44 1.17 3.17 2.73
N THR A 45 2.11 3.33 3.63
CA THR A 45 3.39 2.62 3.59
C THR A 45 3.79 2.12 4.97
N SER A 46 4.81 1.28 5.05
CA SER A 46 5.36 0.81 6.32
C SER A 46 6.01 1.95 7.10
N SER A 47 7.25 2.24 6.90
CA SER A 47 7.94 3.40 7.47
C SER A 47 8.72 4.12 6.38
N THR A 48 8.68 5.44 6.39
CA THR A 48 9.40 6.26 5.43
C THR A 48 9.93 7.51 6.09
N THR A 49 11.03 8.03 5.60
CA THR A 49 11.58 9.34 5.96
C THR A 49 11.11 10.45 5.02
N ARG A 50 10.40 10.08 3.94
CA ARG A 50 9.89 11.05 2.98
C ARG A 50 8.79 11.90 3.59
N THR A 51 8.85 13.19 3.27
CA THR A 51 7.81 14.17 3.55
C THR A 51 7.03 14.56 2.29
N GLU A 52 7.58 14.21 1.13
CA GLU A 52 6.98 14.41 -0.19
C GLU A 52 6.85 13.07 -0.92
N PRO A 53 5.77 12.86 -1.67
CA PRO A 53 4.60 13.74 -1.85
C PRO A 53 3.78 13.93 -0.57
N ALA A 54 2.84 14.89 -0.56
CA ALA A 54 1.93 15.10 0.56
C ALA A 54 1.05 13.86 0.84
N ASN A 55 0.41 13.81 2.01
CA ASN A 55 -0.52 12.73 2.39
C ASN A 55 0.11 11.32 2.51
N ILE A 56 1.32 11.25 3.06
CA ILE A 56 1.95 9.95 3.37
C ILE A 56 1.52 9.49 4.77
N HIS A 57 0.99 8.27 4.85
CA HIS A 57 0.61 7.60 6.09
C HIS A 57 1.57 6.44 6.35
N SER A 58 2.50 6.64 7.26
CA SER A 58 3.41 5.59 7.74
C SER A 58 2.77 4.88 8.92
N ILE A 59 2.17 3.71 8.71
CA ILE A 59 1.35 3.01 9.71
C ILE A 59 1.93 1.66 10.18
N ALA A 60 2.97 1.18 9.53
CA ALA A 60 3.69 -0.01 9.93
C ALA A 60 5.10 0.39 10.40
N GLY A 61 5.47 -0.03 11.61
CA GLY A 61 6.85 0.14 12.08
C GLY A 61 7.77 -0.90 11.47
N ASN A 62 9.07 -0.61 11.43
CA ASN A 62 10.09 -1.60 11.10
C ASN A 62 10.71 -2.14 12.38
N MET A 63 10.75 -3.46 12.54
CA MET A 63 11.60 -4.11 13.54
C MET A 63 12.96 -4.41 12.91
N ARG A 64 14.02 -3.90 13.53
CA ARG A 64 15.40 -4.15 13.07
C ARG A 64 15.97 -5.30 13.88
N PHE A 65 16.36 -6.37 13.20
CA PHE A 65 17.10 -7.48 13.79
C PHE A 65 18.54 -7.51 13.26
N LYS A 66 19.49 -7.81 14.15
CA LYS A 66 20.86 -8.14 13.72
C LYS A 66 20.89 -9.63 13.36
N PHE A 67 21.18 -9.93 12.11
CA PHE A 67 21.44 -11.28 11.64
C PHE A 67 22.76 -11.32 10.90
N ASN A 68 23.70 -12.16 11.35
CA ASN A 68 25.05 -12.30 10.78
C ASN A 68 25.79 -10.96 10.51
N GLY A 69 25.72 -10.02 11.48
CA GLY A 69 26.38 -8.71 11.34
C GLY A 69 25.61 -7.68 10.49
N ASN A 70 24.60 -8.09 9.76
CA ASN A 70 23.74 -7.22 8.96
C ASN A 70 22.46 -6.83 9.72
N ARG A 71 22.00 -5.61 9.51
CA ARG A 71 20.69 -5.15 10.02
C ARG A 71 19.61 -5.49 8.99
N VAL A 72 18.78 -6.48 9.30
CA VAL A 72 17.64 -6.84 8.47
C VAL A 72 16.39 -6.17 9.08
N GLY A 73 15.69 -5.37 8.29
CA GLY A 73 14.41 -4.79 8.66
C GLY A 73 13.29 -5.78 8.33
N ILE A 74 12.52 -6.18 9.34
CA ILE A 74 11.25 -6.90 9.12
C ILE A 74 10.12 -5.91 9.38
N PRO A 75 9.18 -5.74 8.43
CA PRO A 75 8.04 -4.87 8.65
C PRO A 75 7.25 -5.34 9.88
N LYS A 76 7.09 -4.48 10.87
CA LYS A 76 6.16 -4.74 11.96
C LYS A 76 4.75 -4.62 11.41
N PRO A 77 3.89 -5.63 11.55
CA PRO A 77 2.53 -5.54 11.05
C PRO A 77 1.79 -4.35 11.66
N ALA A 78 1.19 -3.51 10.83
CA ALA A 78 0.31 -2.45 11.31
C ALA A 78 -0.82 -3.02 12.16
N SER A 79 -1.17 -2.36 13.25
CA SER A 79 -2.28 -2.83 14.09
C SER A 79 -3.61 -2.71 13.31
N ARG A 80 -4.52 -3.65 13.53
CA ARG A 80 -5.86 -3.58 12.92
C ARG A 80 -6.62 -2.33 13.33
N ALA A 81 -6.41 -1.86 14.56
CA ALA A 81 -7.03 -0.64 15.07
C ALA A 81 -6.55 0.58 14.30
N THR A 82 -5.24 0.72 14.10
CA THR A 82 -4.63 1.80 13.32
C THR A 82 -5.13 1.82 11.87
N ILE A 83 -5.20 0.64 11.23
CA ILE A 83 -5.70 0.53 9.86
C ILE A 83 -7.17 0.95 9.79
N LYS A 84 -8.02 0.44 10.67
CA LYS A 84 -9.44 0.78 10.69
C LYS A 84 -9.67 2.27 10.95
N ALA A 85 -8.92 2.86 11.87
CA ALA A 85 -8.99 4.30 12.17
C ALA A 85 -8.64 5.13 10.94
N LEU A 86 -7.54 4.80 10.26
CA LEU A 86 -7.11 5.49 9.04
C LEU A 86 -8.17 5.38 7.92
N LEU A 87 -8.68 4.17 7.67
CA LEU A 87 -9.68 3.95 6.63
C LEU A 87 -11.00 4.68 6.93
N ALA A 88 -11.40 4.74 8.19
CA ALA A 88 -12.60 5.47 8.62
C ALA A 88 -12.42 6.98 8.51
N GLU A 89 -11.28 7.51 8.96
CA GLU A 89 -10.96 8.93 8.91
C GLU A 89 -10.85 9.44 7.49
N GLN A 90 -10.09 8.73 6.64
CA GLN A 90 -9.80 9.17 5.29
C GLN A 90 -10.94 8.89 4.31
N ASN A 91 -11.73 7.85 4.53
CA ASN A 91 -12.90 7.53 3.71
C ASN A 91 -12.57 7.45 2.20
N PHE A 92 -11.61 6.61 1.83
CA PHE A 92 -11.15 6.45 0.46
C PHE A 92 -12.24 5.92 -0.48
N ASP A 93 -12.30 6.46 -1.69
CA ASP A 93 -13.13 5.95 -2.78
C ASP A 93 -12.46 4.73 -3.43
N VAL A 94 -11.14 4.80 -3.62
CA VAL A 94 -10.33 3.74 -4.23
C VAL A 94 -9.12 3.45 -3.37
N VAL A 95 -8.81 2.17 -3.20
CA VAL A 95 -7.56 1.69 -2.62
C VAL A 95 -6.84 0.85 -3.65
N HIS A 96 -5.68 1.32 -4.09
CA HIS A 96 -4.81 0.65 -5.05
C HIS A 96 -3.64 -0.01 -4.32
N VAL A 97 -3.62 -1.33 -4.31
CA VAL A 97 -2.66 -2.14 -3.56
C VAL A 97 -1.60 -2.72 -4.49
N GLN A 98 -0.35 -2.47 -4.16
CA GLN A 98 0.77 -3.16 -4.79
C GLN A 98 1.00 -4.50 -4.08
N ILE A 99 1.22 -5.56 -4.86
CA ILE A 99 1.44 -6.91 -4.34
C ILE A 99 0.31 -7.36 -3.39
N PRO A 100 -0.94 -7.48 -3.86
CA PRO A 100 -2.11 -7.71 -3.02
C PRO A 100 -2.13 -9.06 -2.29
N TYR A 101 -1.24 -9.98 -2.64
CA TYR A 101 -1.09 -11.28 -1.97
C TYR A 101 -0.18 -11.22 -0.72
N SER A 102 0.37 -10.06 -0.39
CA SER A 102 1.16 -9.91 0.83
C SER A 102 0.29 -10.07 2.08
N PRO A 103 0.66 -10.91 3.04
CA PRO A 103 -0.08 -11.07 4.30
C PRO A 103 0.16 -9.94 5.29
N PHE A 104 1.04 -9.01 4.97
CA PHE A 104 1.43 -7.90 5.85
C PHE A 104 0.46 -6.72 5.75
N LEU A 105 0.96 -5.53 5.43
CA LEU A 105 0.14 -4.32 5.37
C LEU A 105 -0.96 -4.41 4.32
N ALA A 106 -0.64 -4.84 3.10
CA ALA A 106 -1.58 -4.97 2.00
C ALA A 106 -2.77 -5.87 2.34
N GLY A 107 -2.52 -7.11 2.77
CA GLY A 107 -3.58 -8.06 3.13
C GLY A 107 -4.44 -7.60 4.30
N ARG A 108 -3.85 -6.90 5.27
CA ARG A 108 -4.60 -6.33 6.41
C ARG A 108 -5.50 -5.18 5.99
N ILE A 109 -5.04 -4.31 5.09
CA ILE A 109 -5.84 -3.24 4.53
C ILE A 109 -7.00 -3.84 3.74
N ILE A 110 -6.74 -4.78 2.81
CA ILE A 110 -7.77 -5.44 2.01
C ILE A 110 -8.86 -6.05 2.92
N SER A 111 -8.45 -6.74 3.99
CA SER A 111 -9.39 -7.37 4.93
C SER A 111 -10.22 -6.38 5.75
N ALA A 112 -9.79 -5.13 5.85
CA ALA A 112 -10.45 -4.09 6.63
C ALA A 112 -11.22 -3.06 5.78
N LEU A 113 -11.15 -3.17 4.44
CA LEU A 113 -11.81 -2.23 3.54
C LEU A 113 -13.32 -2.21 3.71
N PRO A 114 -13.95 -1.02 3.77
CA PRO A 114 -15.39 -0.89 3.65
C PRO A 114 -15.88 -1.41 2.28
N LYS A 115 -17.07 -2.02 2.23
CA LYS A 115 -17.65 -2.55 0.98
C LYS A 115 -17.84 -1.49 -0.13
N ARG A 116 -17.93 -0.23 0.24
CA ARG A 116 -18.10 0.89 -0.71
C ARG A 116 -16.80 1.31 -1.40
N THR A 117 -15.63 0.96 -0.81
CA THR A 117 -14.33 1.33 -1.35
C THR A 117 -13.95 0.39 -2.47
N ALA A 118 -13.64 0.93 -3.64
CA ALA A 118 -13.14 0.14 -4.76
C ALA A 118 -11.71 -0.34 -4.48
N LEU A 119 -11.44 -1.61 -4.77
CA LEU A 119 -10.12 -2.21 -4.62
C LEU A 119 -9.49 -2.45 -6.00
N VAL A 120 -8.28 -1.94 -6.19
CA VAL A 120 -7.44 -2.21 -7.36
C VAL A 120 -6.18 -2.91 -6.89
N GLY A 121 -5.77 -3.96 -7.55
CA GLY A 121 -4.53 -4.69 -7.25
C GLY A 121 -3.59 -4.71 -8.45
N THR A 122 -2.30 -4.40 -8.22
CA THR A 122 -1.25 -4.55 -9.22
C THR A 122 -0.28 -5.63 -8.81
N PHE A 123 -0.08 -6.60 -9.69
CA PHE A 123 0.89 -7.68 -9.51
C PHE A 123 2.19 -7.31 -10.22
N MET A 124 3.16 -6.83 -9.44
CA MET A 124 4.48 -6.42 -9.97
C MET A 124 5.44 -7.59 -10.11
N ILE A 125 5.20 -8.67 -9.37
CA ILE A 125 6.03 -9.89 -9.38
C ILE A 125 5.10 -11.08 -9.51
N LEU A 126 5.34 -11.93 -10.52
CA LEU A 126 4.61 -13.18 -10.64
C LEU A 126 4.97 -14.09 -9.45
N PRO A 127 3.99 -14.62 -8.73
CA PRO A 127 4.24 -15.55 -7.65
C PRO A 127 4.78 -16.88 -8.20
N LEU A 128 6.10 -17.02 -8.24
CA LEU A 128 6.77 -18.22 -8.75
C LEU A 128 6.79 -19.37 -7.74
N SER A 129 6.52 -19.12 -6.46
CA SER A 129 6.50 -20.15 -5.42
C SER A 129 5.08 -20.69 -5.20
N ARG A 130 4.98 -21.97 -4.80
CA ARG A 130 3.70 -22.61 -4.45
C ARG A 130 2.98 -21.87 -3.30
N ILE A 131 3.74 -21.29 -2.37
CA ILE A 131 3.22 -20.56 -1.20
C ILE A 131 2.56 -19.23 -1.63
N SER A 132 3.19 -18.48 -2.53
CA SER A 132 2.62 -17.23 -3.04
C SER A 132 1.40 -17.46 -3.92
N ARG A 133 1.36 -18.57 -4.66
CA ARG A 133 0.18 -19.00 -5.43
C ARG A 133 -0.99 -19.41 -4.53
N TRP A 134 -0.69 -19.96 -3.34
CA TRP A 134 -1.71 -20.32 -2.35
C TRP A 134 -2.33 -19.07 -1.70
N GLY A 135 -1.51 -18.05 -1.42
CA GLY A 135 -1.98 -16.75 -0.95
C GLY A 135 -2.95 -16.08 -1.92
N GLY A 136 -2.68 -16.14 -3.23
CA GLY A 136 -3.58 -15.63 -4.27
C GLY A 136 -4.95 -16.34 -4.26
N LYS A 137 -4.97 -17.68 -4.11
CA LYS A 137 -6.22 -18.44 -4.00
C LYS A 137 -7.03 -18.09 -2.73
N LEU A 138 -6.36 -17.79 -1.62
CA LEU A 138 -7.03 -17.43 -0.36
C LEU A 138 -7.70 -16.06 -0.44
N LEU A 139 -7.19 -15.18 -1.31
CA LEU A 139 -7.72 -13.84 -1.55
C LEU A 139 -8.78 -13.78 -2.66
N GLY A 140 -9.13 -14.95 -3.25
CA GLY A 140 -10.13 -15.03 -4.32
C GLY A 140 -9.67 -14.43 -5.67
N LEU A 141 -8.36 -14.38 -5.89
CA LEU A 141 -7.71 -13.86 -7.11
C LEU A 141 -7.27 -14.99 -8.02
#